data_c61a06d5313a367668c64b021e6b1dd3
#
_entry.id   c61a06d5313a367668c64b021e6b1dd3
#
_cell.length_a   1.000
_cell.length_b   1.000
_cell.length_c   1.000
_cell.angle_alpha   90.00
_cell.angle_beta   90.00
_cell.angle_gamma   90.00
#
_symmetry.space_group_name_H-M   'P 1'
#
loop_
_entity.id
_entity.type
_entity.pdbx_description
1 polymer ?
#
loop_
_entity_poly.entity_id
_entity_poly.type
_entity_poly.pdbx_seq_one_letter_code
_entity_poly.pdbx_strand_id
1 'polypeptide(L)'
;SLGCGNPTAMAGLKPGEVVLDIGSGGGLDAFLAAGKVGPTGRVIGVDMTPAMLDRARASAAKNNITNVEFRQGYAEEMPVADEEVNVIISNCVINLTEDKGHVFREAFRVLKPGGR
;
A
#
# COMPACT_ATOMS: atom_id res chain seq x y z
N SER A 1 0.25 -11.43 -9.21
CA SER A 1 1.20 -11.60 -8.14
C SER A 1 1.44 -10.28 -7.43
N LEU A 2 1.50 -10.34 -6.12
CA LEU A 2 1.86 -9.19 -5.29
C LEU A 2 3.38 -9.01 -5.28
N GLY A 3 4.02 -9.15 -6.43
CA GLY A 3 5.45 -9.13 -6.56
C GLY A 3 6.05 -7.75 -6.36
N CYS A 4 7.29 -7.71 -5.86
CA CYS A 4 8.01 -6.48 -5.67
C CYS A 4 8.37 -5.81 -6.99
N GLY A 5 8.30 -4.48 -7.01
CA GLY A 5 8.69 -3.71 -8.16
C GLY A 5 7.86 -3.99 -9.40
N ASN A 6 6.59 -4.36 -9.26
CA ASN A 6 5.75 -4.68 -10.41
C ASN A 6 5.35 -3.40 -11.17
N PRO A 7 6.05 -3.04 -12.26
CA PRO A 7 5.74 -1.82 -13.00
C PRO A 7 4.38 -1.89 -13.70
N THR A 8 3.89 -3.10 -13.99
CA THR A 8 2.59 -3.27 -14.62
C THR A 8 1.46 -2.86 -13.65
N ALA A 9 1.57 -3.27 -12.38
CA ALA A 9 0.59 -2.87 -11.38
C ALA A 9 0.58 -1.36 -11.18
N MET A 10 1.77 -0.75 -11.11
CA MET A 10 1.90 0.69 -10.95
C MET A 10 1.33 1.44 -12.16
N ALA A 11 1.61 0.97 -13.37
CA ALA A 11 1.13 1.59 -14.60
C ALA A 11 -0.40 1.46 -14.76
N GLY A 12 -1.00 0.44 -14.14
CA GLY A 12 -2.43 0.20 -14.20
C GLY A 12 -3.27 0.99 -13.20
N LEU A 13 -2.64 1.83 -12.36
CA LEU A 13 -3.38 2.64 -11.39
C LEU A 13 -4.17 3.74 -12.12
N LYS A 14 -5.39 3.98 -11.64
CA LYS A 14 -6.31 4.94 -12.26
C LYS A 14 -6.66 6.07 -11.29
N PRO A 15 -6.96 7.26 -11.82
CA PRO A 15 -7.41 8.37 -10.96
C PRO A 15 -8.59 7.96 -10.09
N GLY A 16 -8.55 8.37 -8.82
CA GLY A 16 -9.62 8.11 -7.87
C GLY A 16 -9.52 6.78 -7.13
N GLU A 17 -8.60 5.91 -7.51
CA GLU A 17 -8.47 4.62 -6.83
C GLU A 17 -7.84 4.76 -5.45
N VAL A 18 -8.17 3.81 -4.57
CA VAL A 18 -7.54 3.65 -3.27
C VAL A 18 -6.54 2.49 -3.37
N VAL A 19 -5.29 2.76 -3.07
CA VAL A 19 -4.18 1.80 -3.21
C VAL A 19 -3.65 1.45 -1.83
N LEU A 20 -3.40 0.17 -1.60
CA LEU A 20 -2.69 -0.31 -0.42
C LEU A 20 -1.28 -0.74 -0.84
N ASP A 21 -0.28 -0.15 -0.20
CA ASP A 21 1.13 -0.50 -0.39
C ASP A 21 1.61 -1.27 0.84
N ILE A 22 1.81 -2.58 0.68
CA ILE A 22 2.28 -3.45 1.76
C ILE A 22 3.79 -3.46 1.76
N GLY A 23 4.40 -3.19 2.93
CA GLY A 23 5.85 -3.05 3.03
C GLY A 23 6.32 -1.73 2.42
N SER A 24 5.63 -0.65 2.75
CA SER A 24 5.86 0.66 2.15
C SER A 24 7.24 1.25 2.41
N GLY A 25 7.92 0.83 3.47
CA GLY A 25 9.25 1.33 3.82
C GLY A 25 9.26 2.85 3.92
N GLY A 26 10.22 3.49 3.25
CA GLY A 26 10.34 4.96 3.22
C GLY A 26 9.31 5.67 2.35
N GLY A 27 8.43 4.94 1.69
CA GLY A 27 7.28 5.50 1.02
C GLY A 27 7.44 5.76 -0.48
N LEU A 28 8.55 5.36 -1.10
CA LEU A 28 8.80 5.69 -2.51
C LEU A 28 7.66 5.22 -3.44
N ASP A 29 7.28 3.95 -3.35
CA ASP A 29 6.22 3.41 -4.21
C ASP A 29 4.86 4.02 -3.86
N ALA A 30 4.61 4.27 -2.58
CA ALA A 30 3.38 4.94 -2.15
C ALA A 30 3.28 6.35 -2.75
N PHE A 31 4.37 7.09 -2.80
CA PHE A 31 4.37 8.43 -3.39
C PHE A 31 4.16 8.39 -4.90
N LEU A 32 4.77 7.42 -5.59
CA LEU A 32 4.53 7.23 -7.02
C LEU A 32 3.06 6.89 -7.29
N ALA A 33 2.49 5.99 -6.49
CA ALA A 33 1.09 5.63 -6.59
C ALA A 33 0.18 6.85 -6.34
N ALA A 34 0.51 7.66 -5.33
CA ALA A 34 -0.26 8.86 -5.01
C ALA A 34 -0.35 9.82 -6.19
N GLY A 35 0.73 9.98 -6.94
CA GLY A 35 0.74 10.80 -8.15
C GLY A 35 -0.18 10.24 -9.22
N LYS A 36 -0.24 8.93 -9.36
CA LYS A 36 -1.06 8.28 -10.39
C LYS A 36 -2.55 8.31 -10.07
N VAL A 37 -2.93 8.12 -8.81
CA VAL A 37 -4.35 8.15 -8.44
C VAL A 37 -4.88 9.57 -8.25
N GLY A 38 -4.00 10.53 -8.11
CA GLY A 38 -4.35 11.94 -8.07
C GLY A 38 -5.10 12.37 -6.81
N PRO A 39 -5.59 13.63 -6.79
CA PRO A 39 -6.18 14.20 -5.58
C PRO A 39 -7.51 13.58 -5.17
N THR A 40 -8.18 12.86 -6.06
CA THR A 40 -9.43 12.16 -5.73
C THR A 40 -9.19 10.72 -5.26
N GLY A 41 -7.97 10.21 -5.43
CA GLY A 41 -7.57 8.92 -4.92
C GLY A 41 -6.77 9.06 -3.64
N ARG A 42 -6.38 7.92 -3.07
CA ARG A 42 -5.51 7.91 -1.90
C ARG A 42 -4.70 6.63 -1.83
N VAL A 43 -3.62 6.68 -1.06
CA VAL A 43 -2.75 5.54 -0.85
C VAL A 43 -2.62 5.30 0.66
N ILE A 44 -2.71 4.04 1.04
CA ILE A 44 -2.44 3.60 2.40
C ILE A 44 -1.16 2.78 2.35
N GLY A 45 -0.12 3.26 3.02
CA GLY A 45 1.14 2.52 3.15
C GLY A 45 1.17 1.80 4.48
N VAL A 46 1.49 0.51 4.46
CA VAL A 46 1.60 -0.30 5.67
C VAL A 46 3.01 -0.83 5.79
N ASP A 47 3.60 -0.65 6.95
CA ASP A 47 4.93 -1.16 7.27
C ASP A 47 4.99 -1.54 8.74
N MET A 48 5.79 -2.56 9.06
CA MET A 48 5.93 -3.00 10.44
C MET A 48 6.97 -2.21 11.22
N THR A 49 7.78 -1.39 10.56
CA THR A 49 8.92 -0.70 11.14
C THR A 49 8.57 0.76 11.47
N PRO A 50 8.42 1.14 12.76
CA PRO A 50 8.06 2.52 13.11
C PRO A 50 9.01 3.57 12.56
N ALA A 51 10.32 3.29 12.53
CA ALA A 51 11.31 4.24 12.01
C ALA A 51 11.08 4.52 10.51
N MET A 52 10.69 3.51 9.74
CA MET A 52 10.40 3.69 8.32
C MET A 52 9.13 4.51 8.12
N LEU A 53 8.11 4.28 8.94
CA LEU A 53 6.88 5.06 8.89
C LEU A 53 7.12 6.53 9.21
N ASP A 54 7.97 6.80 10.21
CA ASP A 54 8.33 8.17 10.56
C ASP A 54 9.04 8.88 9.42
N ARG A 55 9.96 8.18 8.74
CA ARG A 55 10.65 8.71 7.55
C ARG A 55 9.69 9.00 6.42
N ALA A 56 8.78 8.08 6.17
CA ALA A 56 7.77 8.22 5.11
C ALA A 56 6.85 9.41 5.39
N ARG A 57 6.39 9.54 6.63
CA ARG A 57 5.54 10.67 7.03
C ARG A 57 6.26 12.00 6.91
N ALA A 58 7.54 12.05 7.29
CA ALA A 58 8.37 13.25 7.15
C ALA A 58 8.56 13.63 5.68
N SER A 59 8.81 12.65 4.82
CA SER A 59 8.94 12.87 3.38
C SER A 59 7.64 13.37 2.75
N ALA A 60 6.51 12.82 3.16
CA ALA A 60 5.21 13.26 2.68
C ALA A 60 4.97 14.74 3.04
N ALA A 61 5.27 15.11 4.29
CA ALA A 61 5.10 16.49 4.75
C ALA A 61 6.02 17.44 3.98
N LYS A 62 7.29 17.05 3.80
CA LYS A 62 8.29 17.87 3.10
C LYS A 62 7.89 18.13 1.66
N ASN A 63 7.27 17.16 0.99
CA ASN A 63 6.93 17.24 -0.42
C ASN A 63 5.46 17.57 -0.66
N ASN A 64 4.73 17.94 0.40
CA ASN A 64 3.31 18.31 0.34
C ASN A 64 2.43 17.23 -0.29
N ILE A 65 2.72 15.96 0.01
CA ILE A 65 1.92 14.85 -0.46
C ILE A 65 0.82 14.60 0.58
N THR A 66 -0.42 14.89 0.22
CA THR A 66 -1.53 14.90 1.17
C THR A 66 -2.49 13.71 1.02
N ASN A 67 -2.34 12.92 -0.03
CA ASN A 67 -3.22 11.78 -0.29
C ASN A 67 -2.59 10.42 0.03
N VAL A 68 -1.62 10.41 0.94
CA VAL A 68 -0.98 9.20 1.45
C VAL A 68 -1.11 9.17 2.96
N GLU A 69 -1.46 8.00 3.48
CA GLU A 69 -1.51 7.73 4.91
C GLU A 69 -0.63 6.52 5.20
N PHE A 70 0.17 6.57 6.26
CA PHE A 70 1.02 5.46 6.67
C PHE A 70 0.52 4.86 7.98
N ARG A 71 0.36 3.54 8.01
CA ARG A 71 -0.13 2.79 9.18
C ARG A 71 0.85 1.70 9.55
N GLN A 72 1.10 1.53 10.85
CA GLN A 72 1.91 0.42 11.32
C GLN A 72 1.08 -0.86 11.32
N GLY A 73 1.64 -1.93 10.79
CA GLY A 73 0.97 -3.21 10.79
C GLY A 73 1.73 -4.25 9.99
N TYR A 74 1.12 -5.41 9.88
CA TYR A 74 1.71 -6.59 9.25
C TYR A 74 0.86 -7.05 8.07
N ALA A 75 1.50 -7.72 7.11
CA ALA A 75 0.77 -8.27 5.96
C ALA A 75 -0.25 -9.33 6.37
N GLU A 76 0.04 -10.07 7.45
CA GLU A 76 -0.83 -11.13 7.97
C GLU A 76 -2.06 -10.57 8.69
N GLU A 77 -2.01 -9.33 9.15
CA GLU A 77 -3.10 -8.65 9.86
C GLU A 77 -3.05 -7.18 9.49
N MET A 78 -3.67 -6.84 8.38
CA MET A 78 -3.57 -5.50 7.81
C MET A 78 -4.47 -4.50 8.57
N PRO A 79 -3.92 -3.33 8.96
CA PRO A 79 -4.69 -2.28 9.63
C PRO A 79 -5.56 -1.51 8.61
N VAL A 80 -6.41 -2.24 7.90
CA VAL A 80 -7.23 -1.75 6.80
C VAL A 80 -8.60 -2.38 6.94
N ALA A 81 -9.66 -1.61 6.70
CA ALA A 81 -11.02 -2.09 6.79
C ALA A 81 -11.36 -3.03 5.63
N ASP A 82 -12.43 -3.81 5.82
CA ASP A 82 -12.95 -4.68 4.77
C ASP A 82 -13.32 -3.83 3.55
N GLU A 83 -12.96 -4.32 2.37
CA GLU A 83 -13.33 -3.68 1.11
C GLU A 83 -12.95 -2.20 1.04
N GLU A 84 -11.83 -1.81 1.66
CA GLU A 84 -11.41 -0.41 1.69
C GLU A 84 -10.62 -0.01 0.43
N VAL A 85 -9.95 -0.95 -0.23
CA VAL A 85 -9.00 -0.62 -1.31
C VAL A 85 -9.37 -1.24 -2.64
N ASN A 86 -8.97 -0.57 -3.72
CA ASN A 86 -9.17 -1.04 -5.09
C ASN A 86 -7.99 -1.89 -5.57
N VAL A 87 -6.78 -1.58 -5.12
CA VAL A 87 -5.54 -2.18 -5.63
C VAL A 87 -4.58 -2.41 -4.48
N ILE A 88 -3.91 -3.55 -4.51
CA ILE A 88 -2.80 -3.84 -3.59
C ILE A 88 -1.51 -3.90 -4.40
N ILE A 89 -0.51 -3.14 -3.99
CA ILE A 89 0.85 -3.28 -4.47
C ILE A 89 1.72 -3.75 -3.31
N SER A 90 2.83 -4.40 -3.60
CA SER A 90 3.68 -4.96 -2.57
C SER A 90 5.14 -4.82 -2.93
N ASN A 91 5.95 -4.50 -1.94
CA ASN A 91 7.39 -4.37 -2.09
C ASN A 91 8.10 -5.60 -1.51
N CYS A 92 7.76 -6.78 -2.00
CA CYS A 92 8.37 -8.06 -1.66
C CYS A 92 8.15 -8.53 -0.21
N VAL A 93 7.32 -7.85 0.57
CA VAL A 93 7.14 -8.20 1.97
C VAL A 93 6.56 -9.60 2.16
N ILE A 94 5.74 -10.06 1.21
CA ILE A 94 5.06 -11.36 1.29
C ILE A 94 6.07 -12.51 1.33
N ASN A 95 7.19 -12.36 0.64
CA ASN A 95 8.23 -13.39 0.61
C ASN A 95 8.96 -13.53 1.94
N LEU A 96 8.80 -12.55 2.83
CA LEU A 96 9.46 -12.55 4.14
C LEU A 96 8.56 -13.08 5.25
N THR A 97 7.29 -13.35 4.97
CA THR A 97 6.35 -13.85 5.99
C THR A 97 6.32 -15.37 5.97
N GLU A 98 6.03 -15.96 7.13
CA GLU A 98 5.88 -17.40 7.25
C GLU A 98 4.46 -17.88 6.92
N ASP A 99 3.46 -16.99 7.05
CA ASP A 99 2.06 -17.34 6.86
C ASP A 99 1.47 -16.65 5.64
N LYS A 100 1.73 -17.22 4.48
CA LYS A 100 1.19 -16.71 3.21
C LYS A 100 -0.33 -16.85 3.12
N GLY A 101 -0.90 -17.86 3.78
CA GLY A 101 -2.34 -18.05 3.80
C GLY A 101 -3.06 -16.89 4.46
N HIS A 102 -2.55 -16.41 5.60
CA HIS A 102 -3.11 -15.23 6.25
C HIS A 102 -2.97 -13.96 5.39
N VAL A 103 -1.83 -13.80 4.72
CA VAL A 103 -1.62 -12.66 3.84
C VAL A 103 -2.65 -12.64 2.71
N PHE A 104 -2.89 -13.76 2.06
CA PHE A 104 -3.85 -13.83 0.97
C PHE A 104 -5.28 -13.62 1.44
N ARG A 105 -5.64 -14.16 2.62
CA ARG A 105 -6.96 -13.90 3.21
C ARG A 105 -7.16 -12.42 3.52
N GLU A 106 -6.15 -11.76 4.08
CA GLU A 106 -6.20 -10.33 4.35
C GLU A 106 -6.30 -9.52 3.07
N ALA A 107 -5.53 -9.87 2.04
CA ALA A 107 -5.61 -9.20 0.75
C ALA A 107 -7.03 -9.29 0.18
N PHE A 108 -7.64 -10.45 0.26
CA PHE A 108 -9.00 -10.66 -0.21
C PHE A 108 -10.01 -9.84 0.60
N ARG A 109 -9.80 -9.78 1.92
CA ARG A 109 -10.69 -9.04 2.84
C ARG A 109 -10.71 -7.55 2.54
N VAL A 110 -9.54 -6.95 2.32
CA VAL A 110 -9.42 -5.50 2.17
C VAL A 110 -9.75 -4.99 0.77
N LEU A 111 -9.76 -5.87 -0.23
CA LEU A 111 -10.07 -5.49 -1.61
C LEU A 111 -11.57 -5.33 -1.81
N LYS A 112 -11.95 -4.26 -2.50
CA LYS A 112 -13.32 -4.10 -3.00
C LYS A 112 -13.61 -5.16 -4.05
N PRO A 113 -14.88 -5.52 -4.27
CA PRO A 113 -15.24 -6.41 -5.38
C PRO A 113 -14.68 -5.90 -6.70
N GLY A 114 -14.03 -6.79 -7.45
CA GLY A 114 -13.34 -6.42 -8.68
C GLY A 114 -11.97 -5.80 -8.47
N GLY A 115 -11.50 -5.70 -7.24
CA GLY A 115 -10.17 -5.19 -6.91
C GLY A 115 -9.05 -6.14 -7.34
N ARG A 116 -7.82 -5.62 -7.35
CA ARG A 116 -6.68 -6.36 -7.86
C ARG A 116 -5.37 -6.14 -7.10
#